data_296d9a8018a17a9e880ecb65c93eae93
#
_entry.id   296d9a8018a17a9e880ecb65c93eae93
#
_cell.length_a   1.000
_cell.length_b   1.000
_cell.length_c   1.000
_cell.angle_alpha   90.00
_cell.angle_beta   90.00
_cell.angle_gamma   90.00
#
_symmetry.space_group_name_H-M   'P 1'
#
loop_
_entity.id
_entity.type
_entity.pdbx_description
1 polymer ?
#
loop_
_entity_poly.entity_id
_entity_poly.type
_entity_poly.pdbx_seq_one_letter_code
_entity_poly.pdbx_strand_id
1 'polypeptide(L)'
;MRNLFGLAGPSIAVAILAAGTPAASAAQTYSYEVEHPTYGDIGTYTDTIERIGDTMRIDTKLRVAVKILGIVVHREEADRTELWRANRLVSFHSITVTNGKPLEVSGEARDNGFVISSPAGTAVAPANIYTSSPWSTRLPNSGLMMSTKTGRVEPVRSLGTEQTLVPVSGSEVPARHFQIVTDKHEDVWLDRSGVPVRFRTEVAGAPIDFVLTHGAVAALGPQ
;
A
#
# COMPACT_ATOMS: atom_id res chain seq x y z
N MET A 1 -37.53 27.86 -72.02
CA MET A 1 -37.87 27.97 -70.62
C MET A 1 -37.77 26.55 -70.01
N ARG A 2 -36.69 26.22 -69.33
CA ARG A 2 -36.53 24.93 -68.62
C ARG A 2 -35.85 25.21 -67.29
N ASN A 3 -36.64 25.11 -66.23
CA ASN A 3 -36.19 25.23 -64.87
C ASN A 3 -35.47 23.95 -64.45
N LEU A 4 -34.22 24.05 -63.95
CA LEU A 4 -33.46 23.00 -63.30
C LEU A 4 -33.54 23.25 -61.80
N PHE A 5 -34.26 22.43 -61.04
CA PHE A 5 -34.26 22.34 -59.62
C PHE A 5 -33.07 21.50 -59.16
N GLY A 6 -32.13 22.11 -58.49
CA GLY A 6 -31.03 21.41 -57.80
C GLY A 6 -31.49 20.91 -56.44
N LEU A 7 -31.50 19.63 -56.20
CA LEU A 7 -31.72 18.98 -54.91
C LEU A 7 -30.37 18.95 -54.13
N ALA A 8 -30.29 19.76 -53.12
CA ALA A 8 -29.21 19.67 -52.13
C ALA A 8 -29.58 18.62 -51.09
N GLY A 9 -28.87 17.50 -51.05
CA GLY A 9 -29.03 16.49 -50.00
C GLY A 9 -28.25 16.85 -48.72
N PRO A 10 -28.77 16.56 -47.54
CA PRO A 10 -28.06 16.82 -46.29
C PRO A 10 -26.93 15.79 -46.06
N SER A 11 -25.69 16.26 -45.95
CA SER A 11 -24.54 15.45 -45.54
C SER A 11 -24.63 15.20 -44.03
N ILE A 12 -24.86 13.95 -43.64
CA ILE A 12 -24.80 13.52 -42.21
C ILE A 12 -23.33 13.29 -41.88
N ALA A 13 -22.75 14.18 -41.06
CA ALA A 13 -21.44 13.98 -40.49
C ALA A 13 -21.56 13.01 -39.29
N VAL A 14 -21.03 11.81 -39.44
CA VAL A 14 -20.91 10.84 -38.34
C VAL A 14 -19.70 11.21 -37.50
N ALA A 15 -19.93 11.75 -36.31
CA ALA A 15 -18.88 11.98 -35.32
C ALA A 15 -18.54 10.64 -34.65
N ILE A 16 -17.36 10.09 -34.94
CA ILE A 16 -16.82 8.92 -34.25
C ILE A 16 -16.25 9.42 -32.93
N LEU A 17 -16.95 9.18 -31.83
CA LEU A 17 -16.39 9.32 -30.47
C LEU A 17 -15.37 8.21 -30.26
N ALA A 18 -14.10 8.55 -30.32
CA ALA A 18 -13.02 7.67 -29.88
C ALA A 18 -13.12 7.56 -28.33
N ALA A 19 -13.65 6.45 -27.85
CA ALA A 19 -13.56 6.09 -26.43
C ALA A 19 -12.08 5.81 -26.13
N GLY A 20 -11.41 6.78 -25.49
CA GLY A 20 -10.03 6.61 -25.02
C GLY A 20 -10.00 5.47 -23.99
N THR A 21 -9.28 4.41 -24.27
CA THR A 21 -8.96 3.37 -23.27
C THR A 21 -8.14 4.00 -22.16
N PRO A 22 -8.48 3.80 -20.87
CA PRO A 22 -7.66 4.30 -19.78
C PRO A 22 -6.25 3.70 -19.91
N ALA A 23 -5.25 4.57 -20.03
CA ALA A 23 -3.86 4.13 -20.07
C ALA A 23 -3.52 3.52 -18.69
N ALA A 24 -3.10 2.25 -18.70
CA ALA A 24 -2.50 1.63 -17.52
C ALA A 24 -1.18 2.36 -17.23
N SER A 25 -1.01 2.85 -15.99
CA SER A 25 0.28 3.32 -15.54
C SER A 25 1.22 2.13 -15.40
N ALA A 26 2.47 2.26 -15.82
CA ALA A 26 3.46 1.22 -15.59
C ALA A 26 3.55 0.91 -14.08
N ALA A 27 3.66 -0.38 -13.75
CA ALA A 27 3.85 -0.81 -12.37
C ALA A 27 5.13 -0.21 -11.80
N GLN A 28 5.04 0.34 -10.58
CA GLN A 28 6.18 0.93 -9.87
C GLN A 28 6.57 0.04 -8.70
N THR A 29 7.84 -0.28 -8.59
CA THR A 29 8.38 -1.12 -7.51
C THR A 29 9.17 -0.26 -6.54
N TYR A 30 8.91 -0.47 -5.24
CA TYR A 30 9.58 0.17 -4.11
C TYR A 30 10.19 -0.93 -3.25
N SER A 31 11.50 -0.85 -3.02
CA SER A 31 12.23 -1.82 -2.20
C SER A 31 12.78 -1.15 -0.95
N TYR A 32 12.64 -1.84 0.16
CA TYR A 32 13.07 -1.39 1.48
C TYR A 32 14.01 -2.42 2.09
N GLU A 33 15.04 -1.94 2.73
CA GLU A 33 15.86 -2.71 3.66
C GLU A 33 15.15 -2.78 5.01
N VAL A 34 15.16 -3.96 5.64
CA VAL A 34 14.54 -4.20 6.94
C VAL A 34 15.61 -4.26 8.01
N GLU A 35 15.61 -3.28 8.90
CA GLU A 35 16.64 -3.09 9.91
C GLU A 35 16.15 -3.41 11.32
N HIS A 36 16.95 -4.17 12.05
CA HIS A 36 16.76 -4.45 13.48
C HIS A 36 17.82 -3.74 14.31
N PRO A 37 17.49 -3.07 15.44
CA PRO A 37 18.45 -2.27 16.19
C PRO A 37 19.66 -3.06 16.72
N THR A 38 19.50 -4.37 16.93
CA THR A 38 20.58 -5.26 17.45
C THR A 38 21.24 -6.07 16.35
N TYR A 39 20.51 -6.47 15.30
CA TYR A 39 20.99 -7.43 14.31
C TYR A 39 21.33 -6.78 12.95
N GLY A 40 21.12 -5.46 12.79
CA GLY A 40 21.33 -4.74 11.54
C GLY A 40 20.32 -5.11 10.47
N ASP A 41 20.77 -5.21 9.22
CA ASP A 41 19.94 -5.68 8.10
C ASP A 41 19.53 -7.14 8.31
N ILE A 42 18.21 -7.34 8.35
CA ILE A 42 17.59 -8.66 8.55
C ILE A 42 16.77 -9.10 7.34
N GLY A 43 16.68 -8.29 6.28
CA GLY A 43 15.94 -8.68 5.09
C GLY A 43 15.38 -7.56 4.24
N THR A 44 14.40 -7.90 3.42
CA THR A 44 13.80 -6.98 2.44
C THR A 44 12.30 -6.96 2.50
N TYR A 45 11.75 -5.79 2.20
CA TYR A 45 10.33 -5.57 1.96
C TYR A 45 10.16 -4.89 0.59
N THR A 46 9.26 -5.38 -0.23
CA THR A 46 9.06 -4.83 -1.59
C THR A 46 7.58 -4.67 -1.86
N ASP A 47 7.20 -3.48 -2.33
CA ASP A 47 5.86 -3.20 -2.83
C ASP A 47 5.90 -2.91 -4.33
N THR A 48 5.02 -3.55 -5.08
CA THR A 48 4.76 -3.24 -6.48
C THR A 48 3.36 -2.62 -6.58
N ILE A 49 3.31 -1.38 -7.06
CA ILE A 49 2.08 -0.59 -7.16
C ILE A 49 1.69 -0.44 -8.62
N GLU A 50 0.51 -0.90 -8.96
CA GLU A 50 -0.09 -0.71 -10.27
C GLU A 50 -1.37 0.15 -10.14
N ARG A 51 -1.54 1.14 -11.03
CA ARG A 51 -2.73 1.99 -11.08
C ARG A 51 -3.37 1.94 -12.45
N ILE A 52 -4.67 1.62 -12.48
CA ILE A 52 -5.49 1.59 -13.69
C ILE A 52 -6.78 2.34 -13.39
N GLY A 53 -6.89 3.57 -13.89
CA GLY A 53 -8.02 4.45 -13.56
C GLY A 53 -8.13 4.72 -12.06
N ASP A 54 -9.26 4.39 -11.46
CA ASP A 54 -9.54 4.53 -10.02
C ASP A 54 -9.09 3.33 -9.17
N THR A 55 -8.53 2.31 -9.82
CA THR A 55 -8.09 1.07 -9.19
C THR A 55 -6.59 1.12 -8.91
N MET A 56 -6.20 0.73 -7.69
CA MET A 56 -4.81 0.56 -7.27
C MET A 56 -4.64 -0.87 -6.75
N ARG A 57 -3.68 -1.59 -7.31
CA ARG A 57 -3.20 -2.89 -6.84
C ARG A 57 -1.87 -2.70 -6.15
N ILE A 58 -1.70 -3.34 -5.00
CA ILE A 58 -0.47 -3.38 -4.23
C ILE A 58 -0.10 -4.84 -4.02
N ASP A 59 1.03 -5.26 -4.58
CA ASP A 59 1.61 -6.58 -4.32
C ASP A 59 2.84 -6.40 -3.43
N THR A 60 2.81 -7.00 -2.23
CA THR A 60 3.85 -6.90 -1.21
C THR A 60 4.59 -8.22 -1.05
N LYS A 61 5.92 -8.16 -0.93
CA LYS A 61 6.78 -9.28 -0.55
C LYS A 61 7.65 -8.88 0.64
N LEU A 62 7.58 -9.64 1.72
CA LEU A 62 8.46 -9.53 2.88
C LEU A 62 9.33 -10.79 2.98
N ARG A 63 10.62 -10.62 3.20
CA ARG A 63 11.58 -11.70 3.39
C ARG A 63 12.55 -11.30 4.50
N VAL A 64 12.36 -11.83 5.69
CA VAL A 64 13.14 -11.51 6.90
C VAL A 64 13.77 -12.77 7.48
N ALA A 65 15.03 -12.69 7.88
CA ALA A 65 15.72 -13.75 8.60
C ALA A 65 16.72 -13.17 9.60
N VAL A 66 16.43 -13.36 10.89
CA VAL A 66 17.37 -13.03 11.95
C VAL A 66 18.38 -14.17 12.14
N LYS A 67 19.68 -13.84 12.11
CA LYS A 67 20.76 -14.79 12.28
C LYS A 67 21.59 -14.44 13.52
N ILE A 68 21.91 -15.45 14.34
CA ILE A 68 22.83 -15.34 15.46
C ILE A 68 23.95 -16.35 15.22
N LEU A 69 25.19 -15.89 15.17
CA LEU A 69 26.37 -16.70 14.85
C LEU A 69 26.20 -17.57 13.57
N GLY A 70 25.54 -16.99 12.53
CA GLY A 70 25.28 -17.68 11.27
C GLY A 70 24.06 -18.62 11.27
N ILE A 71 23.44 -18.86 12.41
CA ILE A 71 22.26 -19.73 12.55
C ILE A 71 20.99 -18.87 12.45
N VAL A 72 20.05 -19.27 11.57
CA VAL A 72 18.74 -18.61 11.46
C VAL A 72 17.90 -18.98 12.69
N VAL A 73 17.61 -17.98 13.52
CA VAL A 73 16.78 -18.14 14.74
C VAL A 73 15.36 -17.67 14.56
N HIS A 74 15.11 -16.82 13.55
CA HIS A 74 13.77 -16.37 13.17
C HIS A 74 13.71 -16.17 11.65
N ARG A 75 12.62 -16.60 11.03
CA ARG A 75 12.32 -16.35 9.62
C ARG A 75 10.86 -15.95 9.47
N GLU A 76 10.61 -14.90 8.70
CA GLU A 76 9.27 -14.51 8.31
C GLU A 76 9.25 -14.16 6.81
N GLU A 77 8.32 -14.77 6.11
CA GLU A 77 8.08 -14.52 4.69
C GLU A 77 6.60 -14.19 4.53
N ALA A 78 6.28 -13.14 3.78
CA ALA A 78 4.89 -12.82 3.46
C ALA A 78 4.75 -12.41 2.00
N ASP A 79 3.68 -12.89 1.38
CA ASP A 79 3.19 -12.46 0.08
C ASP A 79 1.76 -11.94 0.26
N ARG A 80 1.49 -10.71 -0.19
CA ARG A 80 0.20 -10.03 -0.02
C ARG A 80 -0.23 -9.37 -1.31
N THR A 81 -1.54 -9.31 -1.50
CA THR A 81 -2.16 -8.52 -2.57
C THR A 81 -3.31 -7.72 -1.99
N GLU A 82 -3.32 -6.43 -2.24
CA GLU A 82 -4.41 -5.52 -1.92
C GLU A 82 -4.98 -4.93 -3.21
N LEU A 83 -6.30 -4.91 -3.33
CA LEU A 83 -6.99 -4.20 -4.42
C LEU A 83 -7.85 -3.10 -3.83
N TRP A 84 -7.56 -1.87 -4.25
CA TRP A 84 -8.26 -0.65 -3.85
C TRP A 84 -8.99 -0.06 -5.05
N ARG A 85 -10.22 0.42 -4.85
CA ARG A 85 -10.97 1.17 -5.86
C ARG A 85 -11.61 2.38 -5.22
N ALA A 86 -11.40 3.56 -5.80
CA ALA A 86 -11.89 4.83 -5.26
C ALA A 86 -11.60 4.98 -3.76
N ASN A 87 -10.38 4.64 -3.33
CA ASN A 87 -9.91 4.64 -1.93
C ASN A 87 -10.64 3.66 -0.98
N ARG A 88 -11.36 2.68 -1.50
CA ARG A 88 -11.97 1.61 -0.74
C ARG A 88 -11.22 0.30 -0.99
N LEU A 89 -10.92 -0.44 0.07
CA LEU A 89 -10.38 -1.80 -0.04
C LEU A 89 -11.45 -2.71 -0.63
N VAL A 90 -11.15 -3.33 -1.78
CA VAL A 90 -12.08 -4.23 -2.52
C VAL A 90 -11.78 -5.68 -2.21
N SER A 91 -10.51 -6.06 -2.23
CA SER A 91 -10.06 -7.39 -1.85
C SER A 91 -8.70 -7.35 -1.18
N PHE A 92 -8.46 -8.35 -0.36
CA PHE A 92 -7.22 -8.58 0.36
C PHE A 92 -6.88 -10.06 0.38
N HIS A 93 -5.63 -10.41 0.14
CA HIS A 93 -5.12 -11.75 0.34
C HIS A 93 -3.68 -11.70 0.87
N SER A 94 -3.38 -12.49 1.87
CA SER A 94 -2.04 -12.57 2.47
C SER A 94 -1.73 -13.99 2.91
N ILE A 95 -0.55 -14.47 2.58
CA ILE A 95 0.05 -15.67 3.17
C ILE A 95 1.31 -15.22 3.88
N THR A 96 1.38 -15.43 5.20
CA THR A 96 2.57 -15.18 6.01
C THR A 96 3.08 -16.48 6.60
N VAL A 97 4.36 -16.79 6.38
CA VAL A 97 5.01 -17.99 6.95
C VAL A 97 6.01 -17.54 7.99
N THR A 98 5.76 -17.85 9.26
CA THR A 98 6.69 -17.54 10.37
C THR A 98 7.27 -18.85 10.90
N ASN A 99 8.59 -19.04 10.78
CA ASN A 99 9.30 -20.25 11.20
C ASN A 99 8.65 -21.54 10.66
N GLY A 100 8.25 -21.52 9.36
CA GLY A 100 7.62 -22.65 8.69
C GLY A 100 6.12 -22.80 8.96
N LYS A 101 5.50 -21.96 9.79
CA LYS A 101 4.06 -22.03 10.09
C LYS A 101 3.32 -20.99 9.23
N PRO A 102 2.47 -21.43 8.28
CA PRO A 102 1.68 -20.52 7.45
C PRO A 102 0.49 -19.96 8.22
N LEU A 103 0.13 -18.74 7.88
CA LEU A 103 -1.06 -18.03 8.29
C LEU A 103 -1.64 -17.34 7.06
N GLU A 104 -2.87 -17.67 6.73
CA GLU A 104 -3.57 -17.08 5.58
C GLU A 104 -4.68 -16.14 6.06
N VAL A 105 -4.79 -14.99 5.41
CA VAL A 105 -5.85 -14.01 5.62
C VAL A 105 -6.39 -13.59 4.27
N SER A 106 -7.71 -13.61 4.12
CA SER A 106 -8.39 -13.08 2.95
C SER A 106 -9.50 -12.11 3.35
N GLY A 107 -9.90 -11.26 2.43
CA GLY A 107 -11.01 -10.34 2.67
C GLY A 107 -11.61 -9.81 1.38
N GLU A 108 -12.92 -9.52 1.43
CA GLU A 108 -13.66 -8.97 0.29
C GLU A 108 -14.67 -7.91 0.73
N ALA A 109 -14.80 -6.86 -0.08
CA ALA A 109 -15.85 -5.88 0.09
C ALA A 109 -17.22 -6.51 -0.19
N ARG A 110 -18.17 -6.26 0.70
CA ARG A 110 -19.59 -6.58 0.55
C ARG A 110 -20.40 -5.28 0.70
N ASP A 111 -21.72 -5.34 0.50
CA ASP A 111 -22.58 -4.16 0.43
C ASP A 111 -22.35 -3.16 1.57
N ASN A 112 -22.31 -3.63 2.82
CA ASN A 112 -22.25 -2.80 4.01
C ASN A 112 -20.94 -2.91 4.79
N GLY A 113 -19.90 -3.58 4.26
CA GLY A 113 -18.67 -3.77 5.00
C GLY A 113 -17.57 -4.47 4.21
N PHE A 114 -16.57 -4.90 4.94
CA PHE A 114 -15.47 -5.71 4.44
C PHE A 114 -15.41 -7.01 5.26
N VAL A 115 -15.66 -8.14 4.61
CA VAL A 115 -15.67 -9.46 5.25
C VAL A 115 -14.26 -10.02 5.24
N ILE A 116 -13.74 -10.36 6.41
CA ILE A 116 -12.39 -10.87 6.63
C ILE A 116 -12.48 -12.33 7.06
N SER A 117 -11.70 -13.19 6.43
CA SER A 117 -11.50 -14.59 6.83
C SER A 117 -10.05 -14.79 7.26
N SER A 118 -9.85 -15.39 8.42
CA SER A 118 -8.55 -15.68 9.02
C SER A 118 -8.60 -16.96 9.85
N PRO A 119 -7.48 -17.51 10.32
CA PRO A 119 -7.49 -18.65 11.24
C PRO A 119 -8.26 -18.41 12.55
N ALA A 120 -8.48 -17.13 12.93
CA ALA A 120 -9.29 -16.77 14.09
C ALA A 120 -10.81 -16.79 13.80
N GLY A 121 -11.21 -17.05 12.54
CA GLY A 121 -12.60 -17.06 12.08
C GLY A 121 -12.92 -15.90 11.13
N THR A 122 -14.21 -15.65 10.96
CA THR A 122 -14.72 -14.60 10.08
C THR A 122 -15.12 -13.38 10.90
N ALA A 123 -14.74 -12.20 10.42
CA ALA A 123 -15.12 -10.90 10.98
C ALA A 123 -15.68 -9.98 9.89
N VAL A 124 -16.51 -9.01 10.29
CA VAL A 124 -17.01 -7.96 9.39
C VAL A 124 -16.50 -6.62 9.90
N ALA A 125 -15.76 -5.92 9.06
CA ALA A 125 -15.25 -4.57 9.31
C ALA A 125 -16.07 -3.52 8.55
N PRO A 126 -16.00 -2.24 8.93
CA PRO A 126 -16.61 -1.15 8.17
C PRO A 126 -16.11 -1.09 6.73
N ALA A 127 -16.94 -0.60 5.81
CA ALA A 127 -16.60 -0.51 4.38
C ALA A 127 -15.38 0.39 4.07
N ASN A 128 -15.06 1.31 4.98
CA ASN A 128 -13.90 2.21 4.90
C ASN A 128 -12.70 1.72 5.73
N ILE A 129 -12.65 0.43 6.07
CA ILE A 129 -11.49 -0.17 6.73
C ILE A 129 -10.23 0.05 5.89
N TYR A 130 -9.11 0.30 6.53
CA TYR A 130 -7.80 0.27 5.91
C TYR A 130 -6.89 -0.78 6.56
N THR A 131 -5.77 -1.07 5.93
CA THR A 131 -4.85 -2.13 6.36
C THR A 131 -3.65 -1.54 7.10
N SER A 132 -2.88 -2.36 7.79
CA SER A 132 -1.58 -1.97 8.34
C SER A 132 -0.46 -1.84 7.28
N SER A 133 -0.82 -1.76 6.00
CA SER A 133 0.12 -1.42 4.93
C SER A 133 0.51 0.07 5.01
N PRO A 134 1.79 0.44 4.86
CA PRO A 134 2.22 1.84 4.89
C PRO A 134 1.58 2.68 3.77
N TRP A 135 1.10 2.05 2.69
CA TRP A 135 0.39 2.69 1.59
C TRP A 135 -1.04 3.09 1.91
N SER A 136 -1.66 2.45 2.92
CA SER A 136 -3.03 2.73 3.34
C SER A 136 -3.13 3.87 4.37
N THR A 137 -2.03 4.32 4.95
CA THR A 137 -1.99 5.39 5.98
C THR A 137 -2.46 6.76 5.48
N ARG A 138 -2.63 6.94 4.18
CA ARG A 138 -3.27 8.13 3.59
C ARG A 138 -4.77 8.23 3.88
N LEU A 139 -5.38 7.16 4.39
CA LEU A 139 -6.82 6.98 4.48
C LEU A 139 -7.30 6.79 5.93
N PRO A 140 -6.88 7.61 6.92
CA PRO A 140 -7.17 7.38 8.33
C PRO A 140 -8.62 7.80 8.67
N ASN A 141 -9.63 7.20 8.05
CA ASN A 141 -11.01 7.66 8.20
C ASN A 141 -11.92 6.74 8.99
N SER A 142 -11.54 5.49 9.26
CA SER A 142 -12.44 4.56 9.96
C SER A 142 -12.24 4.51 11.48
N GLY A 143 -11.10 4.99 12.00
CA GLY A 143 -10.69 4.73 13.38
C GLY A 143 -10.41 3.26 13.69
N LEU A 144 -10.43 2.40 12.66
CA LEU A 144 -10.17 0.98 12.72
C LEU A 144 -9.19 0.58 11.61
N MET A 145 -8.28 -0.33 11.91
CA MET A 145 -7.28 -0.87 10.99
C MET A 145 -7.30 -2.40 11.03
N MET A 146 -7.16 -3.03 9.87
CA MET A 146 -6.99 -4.47 9.74
C MET A 146 -5.49 -4.80 9.67
N SER A 147 -5.03 -5.68 10.56
CA SER A 147 -3.68 -6.23 10.49
C SER A 147 -3.51 -7.07 9.22
N THR A 148 -2.54 -6.73 8.39
CA THR A 148 -2.22 -7.48 7.15
C THR A 148 -1.68 -8.88 7.43
N LYS A 149 -1.16 -9.13 8.64
CA LYS A 149 -0.64 -10.43 9.05
C LYS A 149 -1.70 -11.35 9.62
N THR A 150 -2.61 -10.82 10.45
CA THR A 150 -3.53 -11.66 11.25
C THR A 150 -4.99 -11.50 10.88
N GLY A 151 -5.36 -10.47 10.12
CA GLY A 151 -6.76 -10.12 9.82
C GLY A 151 -7.53 -9.51 10.99
N ARG A 152 -6.89 -9.32 12.16
CA ARG A 152 -7.53 -8.67 13.31
C ARG A 152 -7.84 -7.23 13.00
N VAL A 153 -9.01 -6.78 13.43
CA VAL A 153 -9.44 -5.39 13.33
C VAL A 153 -9.23 -4.72 14.68
N GLU A 154 -8.49 -3.65 14.70
CA GLU A 154 -8.07 -2.97 15.93
C GLU A 154 -8.40 -1.48 15.86
N PRO A 155 -8.77 -0.85 16.98
CA PRO A 155 -8.89 0.60 17.06
C PRO A 155 -7.54 1.25 16.76
N VAL A 156 -7.58 2.34 16.01
CA VAL A 156 -6.38 3.10 15.67
C VAL A 156 -6.54 4.56 16.05
N ARG A 157 -5.48 5.17 16.55
CA ARG A 157 -5.37 6.59 16.81
C ARG A 157 -4.17 7.16 16.09
N SER A 158 -4.34 8.27 15.40
CA SER A 158 -3.23 9.07 14.90
C SER A 158 -2.82 10.09 15.97
N LEU A 159 -1.53 10.19 16.25
CA LEU A 159 -0.97 11.14 17.22
C LEU A 159 -0.48 12.44 16.57
N GLY A 160 -0.92 12.74 15.36
CA GLY A 160 -0.56 13.94 14.66
C GLY A 160 0.44 13.70 13.51
N THR A 161 0.88 14.79 12.92
CA THR A 161 1.82 14.78 11.81
C THR A 161 2.83 15.91 11.98
N GLU A 162 4.08 15.66 11.62
CA GLU A 162 5.13 16.68 11.56
C GLU A 162 5.88 16.59 10.22
N GLN A 163 6.54 17.70 9.85
CA GLN A 163 7.44 17.72 8.69
C GLN A 163 8.85 17.39 9.18
N THR A 164 9.52 16.49 8.49
CA THR A 164 10.90 16.11 8.81
C THR A 164 11.68 15.79 7.55
N LEU A 165 12.98 15.69 7.69
CA LEU A 165 13.88 15.18 6.65
C LEU A 165 14.22 13.74 6.98
N VAL A 166 14.14 12.86 5.99
CA VAL A 166 14.45 11.44 6.13
C VAL A 166 15.60 11.09 5.19
N PRO A 167 16.70 10.51 5.69
CA PRO A 167 17.77 10.04 4.84
C PRO A 167 17.29 8.82 4.02
N VAL A 168 17.39 8.93 2.69
CA VAL A 168 17.03 7.89 1.73
C VAL A 168 18.14 7.83 0.68
N SER A 169 18.82 6.68 0.58
CA SER A 169 19.89 6.45 -0.43
C SER A 169 20.93 7.58 -0.49
N GLY A 170 21.32 8.11 0.67
CA GLY A 170 22.34 9.18 0.76
C GLY A 170 21.83 10.61 0.49
N SER A 171 20.53 10.81 0.35
CA SER A 171 19.90 12.12 0.18
C SER A 171 18.85 12.35 1.27
N GLU A 172 18.68 13.63 1.67
CA GLU A 172 17.62 14.03 2.58
C GLU A 172 16.31 14.25 1.81
N VAL A 173 15.27 13.50 2.14
CA VAL A 173 13.94 13.58 1.52
C VAL A 173 12.96 14.23 2.50
N PRO A 174 12.29 15.32 2.12
CA PRO A 174 11.24 15.91 2.94
C PRO A 174 10.03 14.96 3.02
N ALA A 175 9.62 14.64 4.22
CA ALA A 175 8.53 13.72 4.47
C ALA A 175 7.60 14.23 5.57
N ARG A 176 6.34 13.82 5.51
CA ARG A 176 5.38 13.94 6.61
C ARG A 176 5.46 12.68 7.46
N HIS A 177 5.74 12.84 8.72
CA HIS A 177 5.75 11.78 9.72
C HIS A 177 4.37 11.64 10.33
N PHE A 178 3.86 10.43 10.36
CA PHE A 178 2.60 10.04 10.99
C PHE A 178 2.90 9.02 12.07
N GLN A 179 2.37 9.23 13.26
CA GLN A 179 2.36 8.24 14.32
C GLN A 179 0.98 7.60 14.43
N ILE A 180 0.95 6.30 14.38
CA ILE A 180 -0.25 5.48 14.48
C ILE A 180 -0.11 4.58 15.69
N VAL A 181 -1.13 4.56 16.54
CA VAL A 181 -1.16 3.72 17.75
C VAL A 181 -2.36 2.77 17.68
N THR A 182 -2.04 1.49 17.74
CA THR A 182 -2.96 0.38 17.97
C THR A 182 -2.64 -0.24 19.34
N ASP A 183 -2.46 -1.55 19.42
CA ASP A 183 -1.74 -2.21 20.51
C ASP A 183 -0.20 -2.00 20.42
N LYS A 184 0.27 -1.41 19.32
CA LYS A 184 1.65 -1.09 19.00
C LYS A 184 1.80 0.35 18.56
N HIS A 185 3.05 0.82 18.55
CA HIS A 185 3.42 2.06 17.91
C HIS A 185 3.93 1.78 16.50
N GLU A 186 3.36 2.50 15.52
CA GLU A 186 3.77 2.46 14.13
C GLU A 186 4.05 3.89 13.66
N ASP A 187 5.15 4.06 12.95
CA ASP A 187 5.54 5.34 12.36
C ASP A 187 5.62 5.21 10.85
N VAL A 188 5.11 6.18 10.10
CA VAL A 188 5.19 6.21 8.64
C VAL A 188 5.62 7.60 8.19
N TRP A 189 6.64 7.65 7.34
CA TRP A 189 7.13 8.86 6.69
C TRP A 189 6.77 8.84 5.21
N LEU A 190 5.88 9.74 4.80
CA LEU A 190 5.43 9.87 3.42
C LEU A 190 6.09 11.09 2.77
N ASP A 191 6.68 10.91 1.58
CA ASP A 191 7.13 12.03 0.78
C ASP A 191 5.95 12.89 0.26
N ARG A 192 6.25 13.94 -0.51
CA ARG A 192 5.22 14.85 -1.06
C ARG A 192 4.26 14.16 -2.03
N SER A 193 4.69 13.10 -2.70
CA SER A 193 3.84 12.28 -3.60
C SER A 193 3.06 11.22 -2.82
N GLY A 194 3.36 11.06 -1.51
CA GLY A 194 2.79 10.10 -0.61
C GLY A 194 3.40 8.70 -0.76
N VAL A 195 4.62 8.60 -1.21
CA VAL A 195 5.41 7.37 -1.15
C VAL A 195 5.93 7.20 0.27
N PRO A 196 5.74 6.03 0.91
CA PRO A 196 6.41 5.71 2.17
C PRO A 196 7.92 5.65 1.94
N VAL A 197 8.68 6.63 2.45
CA VAL A 197 10.15 6.64 2.35
C VAL A 197 10.80 5.91 3.51
N ARG A 198 10.08 5.79 4.61
CA ARG A 198 10.42 4.99 5.79
C ARG A 198 9.15 4.62 6.51
N PHE A 199 9.14 3.47 7.13
CA PHE A 199 8.12 3.13 8.13
C PHE A 199 8.75 2.24 9.21
N ARG A 200 8.12 2.23 10.39
CA ARG A 200 8.57 1.50 11.56
C ARG A 200 7.40 0.81 12.21
N THR A 201 7.63 -0.40 12.68
CA THR A 201 6.69 -1.13 13.52
C THR A 201 7.42 -1.75 14.70
N GLU A 202 6.70 -2.10 15.75
CA GLU A 202 7.25 -2.79 16.91
C GLU A 202 7.01 -4.29 16.81
N VAL A 203 8.06 -5.09 16.95
CA VAL A 203 7.99 -6.56 16.99
C VAL A 203 8.71 -7.06 18.22
N ALA A 204 7.98 -7.74 19.12
CA ALA A 204 8.50 -8.26 20.39
C ALA A 204 9.27 -7.19 21.23
N GLY A 205 8.77 -5.96 21.22
CA GLY A 205 9.35 -4.83 21.95
C GLY A 205 10.56 -4.18 21.27
N ALA A 206 10.96 -4.64 20.08
CA ALA A 206 12.02 -4.02 19.30
C ALA A 206 11.44 -3.20 18.13
N PRO A 207 11.91 -1.96 17.88
CA PRO A 207 11.52 -1.20 16.71
C PRO A 207 12.19 -1.78 15.46
N ILE A 208 11.40 -2.14 14.47
CA ILE A 208 11.88 -2.61 13.16
C ILE A 208 11.66 -1.51 12.15
N ASP A 209 12.73 -1.04 11.55
CA ASP A 209 12.72 -0.01 10.52
C ASP A 209 12.70 -0.62 9.12
N PHE A 210 11.94 0.01 8.24
CA PHE A 210 11.88 -0.28 6.82
C PHE A 210 12.31 1.00 6.10
N VAL A 211 13.47 0.97 5.47
CA VAL A 211 14.08 2.15 4.83
C VAL A 211 14.11 1.97 3.32
N LEU A 212 13.54 2.92 2.60
CA LEU A 212 13.49 2.87 1.14
C LEU A 212 14.90 2.90 0.55
N THR A 213 15.24 1.90 -0.25
CA THR A 213 16.52 1.79 -0.96
C THR A 213 16.38 1.94 -2.46
N HIS A 214 15.21 1.59 -3.02
CA HIS A 214 14.92 1.72 -4.44
C HIS A 214 13.47 2.11 -4.68
N GLY A 215 13.24 3.03 -5.59
CA GLY A 215 11.92 3.51 -6.00
C GLY A 215 11.94 4.99 -6.40
N ALA A 216 10.92 5.43 -7.12
CA ALA A 216 10.77 6.84 -7.47
C ALA A 216 10.25 7.61 -6.25
N VAL A 217 11.04 8.51 -5.70
CA VAL A 217 10.63 9.51 -4.71
C VAL A 217 10.46 10.87 -5.39
N ALA A 218 9.54 11.69 -4.88
CA ALA A 218 9.41 13.05 -5.36
C ALA A 218 10.67 13.83 -5.00
N ALA A 219 11.54 14.05 -5.97
CA ALA A 219 12.71 14.91 -5.81
C ALA A 219 12.26 16.33 -5.41
N LEU A 220 13.06 16.99 -4.59
CA LEU A 220 12.96 18.43 -4.44
C LEU A 220 13.20 19.03 -5.84
N GLY A 221 12.14 19.58 -6.44
CA GLY A 221 12.33 20.45 -7.60
C GLY A 221 13.31 21.57 -7.20
N PRO A 222 14.16 22.05 -8.13
CA PRO A 222 15.03 23.18 -7.85
C PRO A 222 14.17 24.36 -7.39
N GLN A 223 14.56 24.97 -6.26
CA GLN A 223 13.96 26.21 -5.75
C GLN A 223 14.35 27.37 -6.61
#